data_6dab1f77c65f5b040766f83f93d08549
#
_entry.id   6dab1f77c65f5b040766f83f93d08549
#
_cell.length_a   1.000
_cell.length_b   1.000
_cell.length_c   1.000
_cell.angle_alpha   90.00
_cell.angle_beta   90.00
_cell.angle_gamma   90.00
#
_symmetry.space_group_name_H-M   'P 1'
#
loop_
_entity.id
_entity.type
_entity.pdbx_description
1 polymer ?
#
loop_
_entity_poly.entity_id
_entity_poly.type
_entity_poly.pdbx_seq_one_letter_code
_entity_poly.pdbx_strand_id
1 'polypeptide(L)'
;MLDPSLFTGRYDDSLCAALAGQGAQVTLLGRPMRATDAIVPQNYAYAPHFFRRSEALRDRLGEGRAFRLAKAAEYGLTCALGDLTPLLAADIAHIQWLPLAPADRLMLHRLKGRTALVHTVHNADAYHADAGVQGRGYRALLDGMDALIVHGDTTRAALIAQGIDLARIHITPHPPMRLAAASAADLAAVPASTKPRLLFFGTIRPYKGVDLAIEACLSLWRAGHDFDLMLAGKPFMDVAPLLAQVAQAGFADRLLTDFGFLTEGRLDAHMARADIMVFPYRHIDSSGAFLSALHHGKAMVTSDAGMFGQLPDGVAIRAAAGNAPALAAALLPLVQSAAIRQDQGAAARAYGDDMGSWKDMAVATMNIYQTVLAARA
;
A
#
# COMPACT_ATOMS: atom_id res chain seq x y z
N MET A 1 -0.28 12.39 -14.09
CA MET A 1 -0.47 11.52 -12.92
C MET A 1 -0.75 12.37 -11.70
N LEU A 2 -1.69 11.98 -10.84
CA LEU A 2 -2.13 12.78 -9.69
C LEU A 2 -2.22 11.93 -8.42
N ASP A 3 -1.35 12.17 -7.45
CA ASP A 3 -1.48 11.74 -6.06
C ASP A 3 -1.24 12.95 -5.13
N PRO A 4 -2.28 13.67 -4.73
CA PRO A 4 -2.11 14.90 -3.95
C PRO A 4 -1.30 14.72 -2.67
N SER A 5 -1.44 13.59 -2.01
CA SER A 5 -0.77 13.28 -0.73
C SER A 5 0.47 12.41 -0.86
N LEU A 6 0.81 11.94 -2.06
CA LEU A 6 1.82 10.91 -2.34
C LEU A 6 1.61 9.69 -1.45
N PHE A 7 0.37 9.20 -1.46
CA PHE A 7 -0.04 8.10 -0.60
C PHE A 7 0.58 6.77 -1.06
N THR A 8 0.71 6.60 -2.38
CA THR A 8 1.35 5.46 -3.03
C THR A 8 2.59 5.88 -3.83
N GLY A 9 3.38 6.82 -3.30
CA GLY A 9 4.45 7.49 -4.04
C GLY A 9 5.42 6.54 -4.75
N ARG A 10 5.77 5.38 -4.16
CA ARG A 10 6.64 4.39 -4.82
C ARG A 10 5.98 3.72 -6.02
N TYR A 11 4.69 3.41 -5.91
CA TYR A 11 3.91 2.90 -7.04
C TYR A 11 3.81 3.95 -8.15
N ASP A 12 3.53 5.19 -7.77
CA ASP A 12 3.39 6.30 -8.72
C ASP A 12 4.69 6.57 -9.47
N ASP A 13 5.83 6.57 -8.75
CA ASP A 13 7.17 6.71 -9.31
C ASP A 13 7.45 5.62 -10.35
N SER A 14 7.21 4.36 -9.98
CA SER A 14 7.43 3.21 -10.85
C SER A 14 6.54 3.24 -12.10
N LEU A 15 5.26 3.58 -11.94
CA LEU A 15 4.33 3.67 -13.06
C LEU A 15 4.64 4.88 -13.96
N CYS A 16 4.96 6.05 -13.39
CA CYS A 16 5.33 7.24 -14.17
C CYS A 16 6.59 6.98 -15.01
N ALA A 17 7.63 6.38 -14.41
CA ALA A 17 8.85 6.02 -15.11
C ALA A 17 8.59 5.01 -16.24
N ALA A 18 7.74 4.01 -15.99
CA ALA A 18 7.40 3.00 -16.98
C ALA A 18 6.56 3.57 -18.13
N LEU A 19 5.58 4.45 -17.87
CA LEU A 19 4.79 5.15 -18.89
C LEU A 19 5.67 6.07 -19.73
N ALA A 20 6.59 6.81 -19.10
CA ALA A 20 7.56 7.63 -19.83
C ALA A 20 8.46 6.77 -20.75
N GLY A 21 8.84 5.58 -20.29
CA GLY A 21 9.56 4.58 -21.08
C GLY A 21 8.77 4.03 -22.28
N GLN A 22 7.43 4.19 -22.29
CA GLN A 22 6.56 3.90 -23.44
C GLN A 22 6.29 5.13 -24.33
N GLY A 23 7.00 6.24 -24.09
CA GLY A 23 6.90 7.47 -24.90
C GLY A 23 5.85 8.47 -24.42
N ALA A 24 5.20 8.26 -23.27
CA ALA A 24 4.29 9.26 -22.71
C ALA A 24 5.08 10.42 -22.07
N GLN A 25 4.59 11.65 -22.24
CA GLN A 25 5.05 12.79 -21.45
C GLN A 25 4.33 12.81 -20.12
N VAL A 26 5.02 12.42 -19.05
CA VAL A 26 4.40 12.24 -17.73
C VAL A 26 4.84 13.33 -16.76
N THR A 27 3.88 13.93 -16.07
CA THR A 27 4.12 14.80 -14.90
C THR A 27 3.35 14.23 -13.70
N LEU A 28 4.07 13.91 -12.62
CA LEU A 28 3.45 13.54 -11.34
C LEU A 28 3.18 14.80 -10.52
N LEU A 29 1.92 15.06 -10.21
CA LEU A 29 1.46 16.16 -9.37
C LEU A 29 1.20 15.65 -7.96
N GLY A 30 1.93 16.15 -6.99
CA GLY A 30 1.79 15.76 -5.59
C GLY A 30 1.96 16.93 -4.62
N ARG A 31 2.22 16.64 -3.34
CA ARG A 31 2.67 17.61 -2.33
C ARG A 31 4.19 17.82 -2.44
N PRO A 32 4.77 18.85 -1.79
CA PRO A 32 6.22 18.92 -1.63
C PRO A 32 6.79 17.60 -1.07
N MET A 33 7.88 17.10 -1.68
CA MET A 33 8.53 15.87 -1.23
C MET A 33 9.09 16.02 0.18
N ARG A 34 9.03 14.96 0.96
CA ARG A 34 9.62 14.83 2.29
C ARG A 34 10.88 13.97 2.19
N ALA A 35 11.78 14.10 3.15
CA ALA A 35 13.00 13.28 3.18
C ALA A 35 12.75 11.77 3.24
N THR A 36 11.56 11.37 3.67
CA THR A 36 11.13 9.95 3.73
C THR A 36 10.47 9.45 2.45
N ASP A 37 10.21 10.32 1.47
CA ASP A 37 9.59 9.91 0.21
C ASP A 37 10.65 9.25 -0.69
N ALA A 38 10.38 8.04 -1.11
CA ALA A 38 11.26 7.26 -1.98
C ALA A 38 10.90 7.48 -3.47
N ILE A 39 10.78 8.74 -3.87
CA ILE A 39 10.47 9.14 -5.24
C ILE A 39 11.72 9.75 -5.85
N VAL A 40 12.20 9.15 -6.94
CA VAL A 40 13.34 9.63 -7.71
C VAL A 40 12.92 9.74 -9.18
N PRO A 41 12.39 10.89 -9.63
CA PRO A 41 11.88 11.04 -10.99
C PRO A 41 12.94 10.67 -12.04
N GLN A 42 12.62 9.63 -12.83
CA GLN A 42 13.45 9.19 -13.95
C GLN A 42 12.62 9.27 -15.23
N ASN A 43 13.05 10.11 -16.18
CA ASN A 43 12.40 10.31 -17.48
C ASN A 43 10.96 10.85 -17.38
N TYR A 44 10.51 11.34 -16.23
CA TYR A 44 9.25 12.04 -16.04
C TYR A 44 9.44 13.27 -15.14
N ALA A 45 8.50 14.23 -15.20
CA ALA A 45 8.55 15.42 -14.37
C ALA A 45 7.78 15.23 -13.05
N TYR A 46 8.28 15.84 -11.98
CA TYR A 46 7.56 15.99 -10.71
C TYR A 46 7.25 17.45 -10.44
N ALA A 47 6.00 17.73 -10.03
CA ALA A 47 5.60 19.10 -9.67
C ALA A 47 4.85 19.10 -8.33
N PRO A 48 5.36 19.83 -7.30
CA PRO A 48 4.64 20.04 -6.05
C PRO A 48 3.48 21.03 -6.29
N HIS A 49 2.30 20.49 -6.49
CA HIS A 49 1.10 21.26 -6.84
C HIS A 49 0.15 21.45 -5.65
N PHE A 50 0.01 20.43 -4.80
CA PHE A 50 -0.90 20.40 -3.66
C PHE A 50 -0.18 20.61 -2.34
N PHE A 51 -0.89 21.12 -1.33
CA PHE A 51 -0.41 21.21 0.05
C PHE A 51 0.90 22.00 0.25
N ARG A 52 1.24 22.90 -0.65
CA ARG A 52 2.51 23.64 -0.62
C ARG A 52 2.66 24.49 0.65
N ARG A 53 1.57 25.13 1.09
CA ARG A 53 1.56 26.00 2.27
C ARG A 53 1.48 25.19 3.56
N SER A 54 0.59 24.21 3.62
CA SER A 54 0.45 23.39 4.82
C SER A 54 1.69 22.53 5.07
N GLU A 55 2.32 21.97 4.03
CA GLU A 55 3.59 21.24 4.23
C GLU A 55 4.72 22.15 4.73
N ALA A 56 4.79 23.41 4.28
CA ALA A 56 5.77 24.38 4.81
C ALA A 56 5.53 24.73 6.30
N LEU A 57 4.31 24.55 6.79
CA LEU A 57 3.95 24.78 8.19
C LEU A 57 4.04 23.52 9.06
N ARG A 58 4.31 22.34 8.46
CA ARG A 58 4.27 21.06 9.16
C ARG A 58 5.18 21.02 10.40
N ASP A 59 6.39 21.51 10.28
CA ASP A 59 7.37 21.47 11.37
C ASP A 59 6.97 22.38 12.55
N ARG A 60 6.18 23.44 12.27
CA ARG A 60 5.66 24.36 13.29
C ARG A 60 4.38 23.86 13.94
N LEU A 61 3.49 23.25 13.18
CA LEU A 61 2.18 22.81 13.63
C LEU A 61 2.18 21.36 14.16
N GLY A 62 3.23 20.59 13.87
CA GLY A 62 3.22 19.16 14.04
C GLY A 62 2.15 18.49 13.17
N GLU A 63 1.98 17.16 13.26
CA GLU A 63 0.96 16.41 12.50
C GLU A 63 -0.39 16.33 13.25
N GLY A 64 -0.71 17.30 14.08
CA GLY A 64 -1.91 17.35 14.91
C GLY A 64 -3.18 17.78 14.17
N ARG A 65 -4.24 18.10 14.95
CA ARG A 65 -5.55 18.53 14.41
C ARG A 65 -5.44 19.81 13.59
N ALA A 66 -4.66 20.80 14.06
CA ALA A 66 -4.48 22.08 13.37
C ALA A 66 -3.88 21.88 11.97
N PHE A 67 -2.83 21.06 11.86
CA PHE A 67 -2.23 20.71 10.57
C PHE A 67 -3.21 20.03 9.62
N ARG A 68 -3.99 19.06 10.13
CA ARG A 68 -5.00 18.35 9.31
C ARG A 68 -6.07 19.29 8.78
N LEU A 69 -6.53 20.25 9.60
CA LEU A 69 -7.51 21.25 9.18
C LEU A 69 -6.92 22.23 8.15
N ALA A 70 -5.70 22.71 8.36
CA ALA A 70 -5.01 23.59 7.41
C ALA A 70 -4.82 22.88 6.05
N LYS A 71 -4.41 21.61 6.09
CA LYS A 71 -4.25 20.76 4.90
C LYS A 71 -5.56 20.57 4.15
N ALA A 72 -6.65 20.26 4.85
CA ALA A 72 -7.97 20.09 4.25
C ALA A 72 -8.50 21.39 3.63
N ALA A 73 -8.32 22.54 4.30
CA ALA A 73 -8.72 23.84 3.80
C ALA A 73 -7.93 24.24 2.54
N GLU A 74 -6.59 24.07 2.56
CA GLU A 74 -5.74 24.35 1.39
C GLU A 74 -6.15 23.49 0.21
N TYR A 75 -6.40 22.19 0.43
CA TYR A 75 -6.84 21.27 -0.62
C TYR A 75 -8.18 21.70 -1.22
N GLY A 76 -9.15 22.00 -0.36
CA GLY A 76 -10.46 22.50 -0.80
C GLY A 76 -10.36 23.76 -1.65
N LEU A 77 -9.55 24.74 -1.24
CA LEU A 77 -9.30 25.95 -2.00
C LEU A 77 -8.59 25.68 -3.33
N THR A 78 -7.59 24.79 -3.34
CA THR A 78 -6.87 24.41 -4.57
C THR A 78 -7.83 23.75 -5.56
N CYS A 79 -8.67 22.83 -5.12
CA CYS A 79 -9.64 22.14 -5.96
C CYS A 79 -10.74 23.09 -6.51
N ALA A 80 -11.20 24.04 -5.69
CA ALA A 80 -12.27 24.95 -6.06
C ALA A 80 -11.78 26.10 -6.96
N LEU A 81 -10.67 26.74 -6.61
CA LEU A 81 -10.23 28.01 -7.17
C LEU A 81 -8.77 28.00 -7.67
N GLY A 82 -8.01 26.97 -7.35
CA GLY A 82 -6.59 26.88 -7.71
C GLY A 82 -6.35 26.72 -9.21
N ASP A 83 -5.12 26.86 -9.60
CA ASP A 83 -4.67 26.62 -10.96
C ASP A 83 -4.71 25.12 -11.29
N LEU A 84 -5.53 24.71 -12.23
CA LEU A 84 -5.61 23.35 -12.76
C LEU A 84 -5.03 23.24 -14.18
N THR A 85 -4.32 24.27 -14.64
CA THR A 85 -3.72 24.30 -15.99
C THR A 85 -2.92 23.04 -16.31
N PRO A 86 -2.08 22.48 -15.40
CA PRO A 86 -1.34 21.25 -15.70
C PRO A 86 -2.23 20.04 -15.99
N LEU A 87 -3.41 19.98 -15.35
CA LEU A 87 -4.40 18.91 -15.57
C LEU A 87 -5.23 19.17 -16.82
N LEU A 88 -5.57 20.44 -17.09
CA LEU A 88 -6.38 20.85 -18.23
C LEU A 88 -5.60 20.81 -19.55
N ALA A 89 -4.29 20.95 -19.50
CA ALA A 89 -3.42 20.86 -20.68
C ALA A 89 -3.01 19.41 -21.02
N ALA A 90 -3.32 18.45 -20.14
CA ALA A 90 -3.00 17.06 -20.38
C ALA A 90 -4.12 16.34 -21.15
N ASP A 91 -3.76 15.40 -22.02
CA ASP A 91 -4.72 14.52 -22.67
C ASP A 91 -5.44 13.64 -21.66
N ILE A 92 -4.71 13.14 -20.65
CA ILE A 92 -5.19 12.25 -19.58
C ILE A 92 -4.82 12.83 -18.21
N ALA A 93 -5.79 12.97 -17.33
CA ALA A 93 -5.58 13.11 -15.90
C ALA A 93 -5.78 11.76 -15.22
N HIS A 94 -4.68 11.05 -14.95
CA HIS A 94 -4.71 9.77 -14.25
C HIS A 94 -4.57 9.98 -12.75
N ILE A 95 -5.60 9.66 -12.01
CA ILE A 95 -5.75 9.93 -10.58
C ILE A 95 -5.46 8.66 -9.79
N GLN A 96 -4.54 8.74 -8.83
CA GLN A 96 -4.21 7.63 -7.94
C GLN A 96 -4.99 7.68 -6.64
N TRP A 97 -5.18 8.89 -6.09
CA TRP A 97 -5.89 9.08 -4.84
C TRP A 97 -6.77 10.32 -4.86
N LEU A 98 -7.93 10.19 -4.21
CA LEU A 98 -8.93 11.22 -3.98
C LEU A 98 -9.07 11.43 -2.47
N PRO A 99 -8.29 12.33 -1.86
CA PRO A 99 -8.15 12.40 -0.39
C PRO A 99 -9.34 13.01 0.34
N LEU A 100 -10.19 13.81 -0.34
CA LEU A 100 -11.31 14.51 0.29
C LEU A 100 -12.47 14.67 -0.70
N ALA A 101 -13.43 13.75 -0.68
CA ALA A 101 -14.49 13.64 -1.67
C ALA A 101 -15.23 14.95 -2.01
N PRO A 102 -15.59 15.87 -1.07
CA PRO A 102 -16.19 17.14 -1.44
C PRO A 102 -15.29 18.04 -2.28
N ALA A 103 -13.98 18.09 -1.97
CA ALA A 103 -13.01 18.89 -2.72
C ALA A 103 -12.70 18.24 -4.06
N ASP A 104 -12.51 16.92 -4.07
CA ASP A 104 -12.28 16.13 -5.28
C ASP A 104 -13.40 16.33 -6.29
N ARG A 105 -14.66 16.36 -5.83
CA ARG A 105 -15.81 16.62 -6.68
C ARG A 105 -15.74 17.97 -7.39
N LEU A 106 -15.27 19.01 -6.69
CA LEU A 106 -15.09 20.35 -7.30
C LEU A 106 -14.01 20.31 -8.38
N MET A 107 -12.87 19.66 -8.11
CA MET A 107 -11.80 19.50 -9.08
C MET A 107 -12.28 18.73 -10.31
N LEU A 108 -12.92 17.57 -10.11
CA LEU A 108 -13.40 16.74 -11.21
C LEU A 108 -14.46 17.47 -12.05
N HIS A 109 -15.33 18.26 -11.43
CA HIS A 109 -16.30 19.07 -12.16
C HIS A 109 -15.63 20.09 -13.11
N ARG A 110 -14.51 20.69 -12.69
CA ARG A 110 -13.75 21.64 -13.49
C ARG A 110 -12.97 20.96 -14.65
N LEU A 111 -12.63 19.68 -14.50
CA LEU A 111 -11.89 18.88 -15.50
C LEU A 111 -12.84 18.18 -16.48
N LYS A 112 -14.07 17.89 -16.05
CA LYS A 112 -15.05 17.11 -16.82
C LYS A 112 -15.30 17.71 -18.21
N GLY A 113 -15.24 16.85 -19.22
CA GLY A 113 -15.41 17.24 -20.64
C GLY A 113 -14.21 17.93 -21.28
N ARG A 114 -13.19 18.29 -20.48
CA ARG A 114 -11.98 18.99 -20.96
C ARG A 114 -10.75 18.10 -21.00
N THR A 115 -10.61 17.23 -20.02
CA THR A 115 -9.49 16.27 -19.91
C THR A 115 -10.09 14.88 -19.68
N ALA A 116 -9.52 13.84 -20.25
CA ALA A 116 -9.94 12.47 -19.98
C ALA A 116 -9.53 12.05 -18.56
N LEU A 117 -10.46 11.47 -17.80
CA LEU A 117 -10.29 11.15 -16.39
C LEU A 117 -10.15 9.64 -16.20
N VAL A 118 -8.98 9.19 -15.82
CA VAL A 118 -8.69 7.80 -15.46
C VAL A 118 -8.38 7.72 -13.97
N HIS A 119 -8.87 6.71 -13.26
CA HIS A 119 -8.57 6.52 -11.85
C HIS A 119 -8.14 5.10 -11.56
N THR A 120 -6.98 4.93 -10.89
CA THR A 120 -6.59 3.65 -10.29
C THR A 120 -7.30 3.48 -8.95
N VAL A 121 -8.15 2.47 -8.86
CA VAL A 121 -8.88 2.12 -7.63
C VAL A 121 -8.03 1.14 -6.84
N HIS A 122 -7.24 1.66 -5.91
CA HIS A 122 -6.40 0.83 -5.02
C HIS A 122 -7.22 0.03 -4.00
N ASN A 123 -8.38 0.55 -3.59
CA ASN A 123 -9.34 -0.11 -2.72
C ASN A 123 -10.76 0.20 -3.19
N ALA A 124 -11.62 -0.82 -3.29
CA ALA A 124 -13.02 -0.63 -3.66
C ALA A 124 -13.80 0.13 -2.57
N ASP A 125 -13.41 -0.08 -1.31
CA ASP A 125 -13.93 0.63 -0.15
C ASP A 125 -12.86 1.52 0.48
N ALA A 126 -13.28 2.61 1.11
CA ALA A 126 -12.37 3.52 1.81
C ALA A 126 -11.90 2.92 3.16
N TYR A 127 -11.07 1.86 3.14
CA TYR A 127 -10.58 1.17 4.35
C TYR A 127 -9.80 2.06 5.33
N HIS A 128 -9.39 3.23 4.90
CA HIS A 128 -8.58 4.15 5.70
C HIS A 128 -9.39 5.19 6.45
N ALA A 129 -10.68 5.19 6.25
CA ALA A 129 -11.56 6.10 6.93
C ALA A 129 -12.22 5.38 8.12
N ASP A 130 -12.12 5.99 9.30
CA ASP A 130 -13.34 6.17 10.06
C ASP A 130 -14.35 6.67 9.03
N ALA A 131 -15.33 5.83 8.65
CA ALA A 131 -16.15 5.91 7.44
C ALA A 131 -17.06 7.17 7.32
N GLY A 132 -16.73 8.24 8.07
CA GLY A 132 -17.57 9.42 8.16
C GLY A 132 -17.57 10.31 6.92
N VAL A 133 -16.43 10.87 6.52
CA VAL A 133 -16.40 11.93 5.51
C VAL A 133 -15.76 11.48 4.20
N GLN A 134 -14.76 10.61 4.23
CA GLN A 134 -14.07 10.15 3.02
C GLN A 134 -14.92 9.13 2.22
N GLY A 135 -15.66 8.25 2.88
CA GLY A 135 -16.53 7.28 2.20
C GLY A 135 -17.79 7.89 1.59
N ARG A 136 -18.29 9.01 2.15
CA ARG A 136 -19.48 9.67 1.62
C ARG A 136 -19.18 10.42 0.33
N GLY A 137 -19.69 9.90 -0.78
CA GLY A 137 -19.54 10.52 -2.09
C GLY A 137 -18.43 9.94 -2.95
N TYR A 138 -17.60 9.01 -2.43
CA TYR A 138 -16.57 8.35 -3.23
C TYR A 138 -17.15 7.64 -4.45
N ARG A 139 -18.27 6.90 -4.27
CA ARG A 139 -18.96 6.25 -5.38
C ARG A 139 -19.33 7.25 -6.50
N ALA A 140 -19.82 8.43 -6.16
CA ALA A 140 -20.19 9.46 -7.14
C ALA A 140 -18.95 10.06 -7.85
N LEU A 141 -17.75 10.01 -7.25
CA LEU A 141 -16.51 10.37 -7.92
C LEU A 141 -16.12 9.34 -8.98
N LEU A 142 -16.28 8.05 -8.69
CA LEU A 142 -16.02 6.96 -9.64
C LEU A 142 -16.94 7.04 -10.87
N ASP A 143 -18.20 7.50 -10.70
CA ASP A 143 -19.12 7.74 -11.81
C ASP A 143 -18.64 8.83 -12.77
N GLY A 144 -17.86 9.76 -12.27
CA GLY A 144 -17.29 10.86 -13.05
C GLY A 144 -16.06 10.48 -13.89
N MET A 145 -15.51 9.28 -13.76
CA MET A 145 -14.31 8.83 -14.47
C MET A 145 -14.66 8.24 -15.84
N ASP A 146 -13.80 8.45 -16.82
CA ASP A 146 -13.94 7.81 -18.15
C ASP A 146 -13.51 6.33 -18.08
N ALA A 147 -12.48 6.00 -17.30
CA ALA A 147 -12.05 4.63 -17.02
C ALA A 147 -11.57 4.44 -15.59
N LEU A 148 -11.75 3.24 -15.07
CA LEU A 148 -11.25 2.78 -13.77
C LEU A 148 -10.26 1.64 -13.99
N ILE A 149 -9.10 1.75 -13.38
CA ILE A 149 -8.07 0.70 -13.39
C ILE A 149 -8.10 0.01 -12.03
N VAL A 150 -8.12 -1.31 -12.05
CA VAL A 150 -8.02 -2.17 -10.85
C VAL A 150 -6.94 -3.22 -11.06
N HIS A 151 -6.46 -3.84 -9.98
CA HIS A 151 -5.36 -4.80 -10.03
C HIS A 151 -5.80 -6.25 -9.82
N GLY A 152 -7.10 -6.51 -9.75
CA GLY A 152 -7.60 -7.86 -9.56
C GLY A 152 -9.12 -7.98 -9.63
N ASP A 153 -9.56 -9.23 -9.76
CA ASP A 153 -10.97 -9.57 -9.89
C ASP A 153 -11.80 -9.22 -8.65
N THR A 154 -11.20 -9.28 -7.46
CA THR A 154 -11.88 -8.90 -6.21
C THR A 154 -12.35 -7.45 -6.25
N THR A 155 -11.45 -6.52 -6.56
CA THR A 155 -11.80 -5.10 -6.66
C THR A 155 -12.77 -4.84 -7.81
N ARG A 156 -12.58 -5.51 -8.97
CA ARG A 156 -13.52 -5.43 -10.09
C ARG A 156 -14.92 -5.88 -9.68
N ALA A 157 -15.04 -7.03 -9.04
CA ALA A 157 -16.34 -7.57 -8.60
C ALA A 157 -17.02 -6.64 -7.58
N ALA A 158 -16.25 -6.07 -6.65
CA ALA A 158 -16.77 -5.12 -5.67
C ALA A 158 -17.31 -3.84 -6.33
N LEU A 159 -16.61 -3.30 -7.35
CA LEU A 159 -17.09 -2.13 -8.11
C LEU A 159 -18.36 -2.44 -8.91
N ILE A 160 -18.42 -3.63 -9.53
CA ILE A 160 -19.64 -4.07 -10.23
C ILE A 160 -20.81 -4.19 -9.26
N ALA A 161 -20.60 -4.77 -8.07
CA ALA A 161 -21.62 -4.89 -7.03
C ALA A 161 -22.10 -3.50 -6.54
N GLN A 162 -21.24 -2.49 -6.59
CA GLN A 162 -21.59 -1.09 -6.34
C GLN A 162 -22.31 -0.41 -7.53
N GLY A 163 -22.54 -1.12 -8.65
CA GLY A 163 -23.23 -0.63 -9.83
C GLY A 163 -22.36 0.18 -10.79
N ILE A 164 -21.03 0.03 -10.76
CA ILE A 164 -20.15 0.59 -11.80
C ILE A 164 -20.28 -0.26 -13.06
N ASP A 165 -20.37 0.41 -14.21
CA ASP A 165 -20.41 -0.27 -15.51
C ASP A 165 -19.09 -1.02 -15.77
N LEU A 166 -19.22 -2.32 -16.07
CA LEU A 166 -18.10 -3.20 -16.39
C LEU A 166 -17.24 -2.67 -17.56
N ALA A 167 -17.86 -2.04 -18.55
CA ALA A 167 -17.15 -1.49 -19.71
C ALA A 167 -16.09 -0.42 -19.33
N ARG A 168 -16.23 0.19 -18.17
CA ARG A 168 -15.31 1.21 -17.65
C ARG A 168 -14.24 0.66 -16.71
N ILE A 169 -14.32 -0.62 -16.35
CA ILE A 169 -13.40 -1.24 -15.39
C ILE A 169 -12.37 -2.09 -16.15
N HIS A 170 -11.12 -1.72 -16.03
CA HIS A 170 -10.00 -2.40 -16.67
C HIS A 170 -9.06 -3.00 -15.64
N ILE A 171 -8.64 -4.25 -15.86
CA ILE A 171 -7.62 -4.89 -15.00
C ILE A 171 -6.25 -4.66 -15.63
N THR A 172 -5.31 -4.18 -14.81
CA THR A 172 -3.89 -4.16 -15.15
C THR A 172 -3.11 -4.99 -14.12
N PRO A 173 -1.99 -5.63 -14.50
CA PRO A 173 -1.15 -6.29 -13.52
C PRO A 173 -0.67 -5.28 -12.47
N HIS A 174 -0.44 -5.76 -11.25
CA HIS A 174 0.25 -5.01 -10.22
C HIS A 174 1.61 -5.67 -9.98
N PRO A 175 2.68 -5.16 -10.60
CA PRO A 175 4.00 -5.74 -10.44
C PRO A 175 4.48 -5.65 -8.99
N PRO A 176 5.37 -6.55 -8.55
CA PRO A 176 6.03 -6.41 -7.26
C PRO A 176 6.76 -5.07 -7.15
N MET A 177 6.68 -4.46 -5.98
CA MET A 177 7.40 -3.23 -5.69
C MET A 177 8.74 -3.58 -5.05
N ARG A 178 9.85 -3.19 -5.67
CA ARG A 178 11.17 -3.31 -5.05
C ARG A 178 11.46 -2.04 -4.26
N LEU A 179 11.68 -2.18 -2.97
CA LEU A 179 12.14 -1.07 -2.14
C LEU A 179 13.60 -0.75 -2.45
N ALA A 180 14.06 0.42 -2.02
CA ALA A 180 15.47 0.73 -2.05
C ALA A 180 16.24 -0.28 -1.18
N ALA A 181 17.32 -0.83 -1.71
CA ALA A 181 18.12 -1.83 -0.99
C ALA A 181 18.68 -1.28 0.32
N ALA A 182 18.71 -2.11 1.34
CA ALA A 182 19.26 -1.77 2.64
C ALA A 182 20.75 -1.41 2.53
N SER A 183 21.15 -0.29 3.10
CA SER A 183 22.55 0.04 3.30
C SER A 183 23.18 -0.82 4.40
N ALA A 184 24.51 -0.80 4.47
CA ALA A 184 25.22 -1.47 5.56
C ALA A 184 24.79 -0.93 6.95
N ALA A 185 24.48 0.37 7.03
CA ALA A 185 23.98 1.00 8.25
C ALA A 185 22.57 0.51 8.61
N ASP A 186 21.66 0.36 7.62
CA ASP A 186 20.33 -0.20 7.84
C ASP A 186 20.40 -1.64 8.36
N LEU A 187 21.26 -2.48 7.74
CA LEU A 187 21.45 -3.86 8.17
C LEU A 187 22.07 -3.97 9.56
N ALA A 188 23.03 -3.08 9.90
CA ALA A 188 23.64 -3.04 11.23
C ALA A 188 22.66 -2.61 12.32
N ALA A 189 21.68 -1.77 11.98
CA ALA A 189 20.69 -1.25 12.89
C ALA A 189 19.51 -2.25 13.14
N VAL A 190 19.40 -3.33 12.36
CA VAL A 190 18.45 -4.43 12.62
C VAL A 190 19.21 -5.56 13.31
N PRO A 191 18.91 -5.90 14.58
CA PRO A 191 19.62 -6.95 15.30
C PRO A 191 19.58 -8.29 14.56
N ALA A 192 20.70 -9.01 14.52
CA ALA A 192 20.69 -10.39 14.06
C ALA A 192 19.97 -11.28 15.09
N SER A 193 19.38 -12.38 14.65
CA SER A 193 18.79 -13.41 15.51
C SER A 193 19.35 -14.77 15.16
N THR A 194 19.51 -15.61 16.17
CA THR A 194 19.83 -17.04 16.02
C THR A 194 18.56 -17.89 15.99
N LYS A 195 17.41 -17.28 16.28
CA LYS A 195 16.08 -17.89 16.29
C LYS A 195 15.32 -17.49 15.03
N PRO A 196 14.33 -18.27 14.61
CA PRO A 196 13.40 -17.82 13.57
C PRO A 196 12.79 -16.47 13.94
N ARG A 197 12.76 -15.54 12.99
CA ARG A 197 12.15 -14.22 13.17
C ARG A 197 10.93 -14.07 12.31
N LEU A 198 9.80 -13.83 12.97
CA LEU A 198 8.57 -13.36 12.34
C LEU A 198 8.62 -11.84 12.15
N LEU A 199 8.18 -11.34 11.01
CA LEU A 199 8.09 -9.92 10.72
C LEU A 199 6.65 -9.52 10.37
N PHE A 200 6.10 -8.60 11.14
CA PHE A 200 4.92 -7.80 10.80
C PHE A 200 5.38 -6.39 10.48
N PHE A 201 5.09 -5.85 9.28
CA PHE A 201 5.64 -4.55 8.89
C PHE A 201 4.68 -3.65 8.12
N GLY A 202 5.07 -2.37 8.02
CA GLY A 202 4.34 -1.30 7.36
C GLY A 202 3.50 -0.47 8.33
N THR A 203 2.46 0.23 7.85
CA THR A 203 1.56 0.97 8.74
C THR A 203 0.77 -0.01 9.61
N ILE A 204 0.81 0.17 10.94
CA ILE A 204 0.10 -0.70 11.88
C ILE A 204 -1.30 -0.12 12.09
N ARG A 205 -2.32 -0.82 11.56
CA ARG A 205 -3.73 -0.44 11.62
C ARG A 205 -4.59 -1.61 12.08
N PRO A 206 -5.77 -1.38 12.66
CA PRO A 206 -6.63 -2.45 13.18
C PRO A 206 -6.94 -3.55 12.16
N TYR A 207 -7.22 -3.17 10.91
CA TYR A 207 -7.55 -4.15 9.87
C TYR A 207 -6.40 -5.08 9.51
N LYS A 208 -5.14 -4.70 9.79
CA LYS A 208 -3.97 -5.52 9.50
C LYS A 208 -3.72 -6.64 10.53
N GLY A 209 -4.44 -6.65 11.64
CA GLY A 209 -4.46 -7.78 12.56
C GLY A 209 -3.17 -7.96 13.38
N VAL A 210 -2.50 -6.88 13.80
CA VAL A 210 -1.31 -6.97 14.67
C VAL A 210 -1.63 -7.66 16.01
N ASP A 211 -2.85 -7.45 16.51
CA ASP A 211 -3.39 -8.13 17.69
C ASP A 211 -3.50 -9.65 17.48
N LEU A 212 -3.96 -10.09 16.31
CA LEU A 212 -4.02 -11.52 15.93
C LEU A 212 -2.61 -12.14 15.85
N ALA A 213 -1.63 -11.39 15.28
CA ALA A 213 -0.25 -11.84 15.24
C ALA A 213 0.32 -12.04 16.65
N ILE A 214 0.09 -11.09 17.55
CA ILE A 214 0.54 -11.17 18.95
C ILE A 214 -0.14 -12.34 19.67
N GLU A 215 -1.45 -12.51 19.54
CA GLU A 215 -2.20 -13.61 20.16
C GLU A 215 -1.71 -14.97 19.68
N ALA A 216 -1.49 -15.14 18.38
CA ALA A 216 -0.92 -16.36 17.79
C ALA A 216 0.49 -16.65 18.34
N CYS A 217 1.36 -15.63 18.40
CA CYS A 217 2.70 -15.76 18.96
C CYS A 217 2.67 -16.14 20.44
N LEU A 218 1.83 -15.50 21.25
CA LEU A 218 1.65 -15.84 22.67
C LEU A 218 1.24 -17.29 22.87
N SER A 219 0.35 -17.81 22.03
CA SER A 219 -0.06 -19.22 22.07
C SER A 219 1.12 -20.15 21.80
N LEU A 220 1.92 -19.88 20.75
CA LEU A 220 3.09 -20.68 20.38
C LEU A 220 4.22 -20.57 21.43
N TRP A 221 4.48 -19.39 21.97
CA TRP A 221 5.49 -19.21 23.03
C TRP A 221 5.13 -19.97 24.31
N ARG A 222 3.84 -19.96 24.71
CA ARG A 222 3.34 -20.77 25.84
C ARG A 222 3.45 -22.27 25.60
N ALA A 223 3.38 -22.70 24.32
CA ALA A 223 3.61 -24.08 23.92
C ALA A 223 5.11 -24.46 23.85
N GLY A 224 6.01 -23.52 24.18
CA GLY A 224 7.46 -23.77 24.26
C GLY A 224 8.23 -23.52 22.96
N HIS A 225 7.59 -22.99 21.91
CA HIS A 225 8.29 -22.66 20.68
C HIS A 225 9.15 -21.40 20.85
N ASP A 226 10.38 -21.41 20.33
CA ASP A 226 11.36 -20.35 20.53
C ASP A 226 11.62 -19.58 19.20
N PHE A 227 11.09 -18.37 19.10
CA PHE A 227 11.22 -17.46 17.96
C PHE A 227 10.93 -16.02 18.40
N ASP A 228 11.34 -15.05 17.58
CA ASP A 228 11.12 -13.63 17.80
C ASP A 228 9.98 -13.12 16.91
N LEU A 229 9.20 -12.16 17.41
CA LEU A 229 8.29 -11.33 16.62
C LEU A 229 8.85 -9.91 16.52
N MET A 230 9.08 -9.43 15.28
CA MET A 230 9.42 -8.04 14.98
C MET A 230 8.19 -7.30 14.48
N LEU A 231 7.85 -6.17 15.10
CA LEU A 231 6.86 -5.21 14.62
C LEU A 231 7.58 -3.97 14.08
N ALA A 232 7.57 -3.76 12.75
CA ALA A 232 8.30 -2.68 12.11
C ALA A 232 7.35 -1.73 11.36
N GLY A 233 7.35 -0.43 11.71
CA GLY A 233 6.57 0.60 11.04
C GLY A 233 5.76 1.51 11.94
N LYS A 234 4.98 2.42 11.36
CA LYS A 234 4.25 3.44 12.14
C LYS A 234 2.90 2.91 12.64
N PRO A 235 2.65 2.92 13.97
CA PRO A 235 1.33 2.67 14.52
C PRO A 235 0.37 3.84 14.22
N PHE A 236 -0.83 3.50 13.74
CA PHE A 236 -2.00 4.37 13.61
C PHE A 236 -3.14 3.89 14.53
N MET A 237 -2.80 3.13 15.54
CA MET A 237 -3.65 2.68 16.64
C MET A 237 -2.81 2.65 17.92
N ASP A 238 -3.47 2.58 19.07
CA ASP A 238 -2.77 2.36 20.32
C ASP A 238 -2.30 0.89 20.40
N VAL A 239 -1.00 0.69 20.43
CA VAL A 239 -0.36 -0.62 20.56
C VAL A 239 0.12 -0.91 21.97
N ALA A 240 0.12 0.08 22.89
CA ALA A 240 0.60 -0.10 24.26
C ALA A 240 -0.09 -1.23 25.02
N PRO A 241 -1.42 -1.44 24.92
CA PRO A 241 -2.09 -2.57 25.57
C PRO A 241 -1.58 -3.93 25.06
N LEU A 242 -1.27 -4.04 23.76
CA LEU A 242 -0.76 -5.27 23.16
C LEU A 242 0.66 -5.59 23.65
N LEU A 243 1.52 -4.57 23.75
CA LEU A 243 2.87 -4.74 24.29
C LEU A 243 2.83 -5.14 25.76
N ALA A 244 1.95 -4.51 26.54
CA ALA A 244 1.73 -4.85 27.95
C ALA A 244 1.25 -6.29 28.14
N GLN A 245 0.38 -6.79 27.26
CA GLN A 245 -0.08 -8.17 27.26
C GLN A 245 1.09 -9.17 27.08
N VAL A 246 1.99 -8.90 26.17
CA VAL A 246 3.19 -9.73 25.93
C VAL A 246 4.12 -9.71 27.15
N ALA A 247 4.35 -8.53 27.74
CA ALA A 247 5.19 -8.38 28.92
C ALA A 247 4.60 -9.10 30.14
N GLN A 248 3.29 -8.97 30.38
CA GLN A 248 2.58 -9.67 31.47
C GLN A 248 2.61 -11.19 31.28
N ALA A 249 2.66 -11.68 30.05
CA ALA A 249 2.81 -13.10 29.76
C ALA A 249 4.24 -13.63 29.93
N GLY A 250 5.23 -12.76 30.23
CA GLY A 250 6.62 -13.12 30.44
C GLY A 250 7.46 -13.29 29.17
N PHE A 251 7.01 -12.75 28.03
CA PHE A 251 7.68 -12.89 26.73
C PHE A 251 8.18 -11.56 26.12
N ALA A 252 8.42 -10.55 26.96
CA ALA A 252 8.85 -9.22 26.50
C ALA A 252 10.16 -9.26 25.70
N ASP A 253 11.06 -10.18 25.99
CA ASP A 253 12.35 -10.40 25.33
C ASP A 253 12.22 -10.99 23.92
N ARG A 254 11.05 -11.54 23.57
CA ARG A 254 10.74 -12.13 22.26
C ARG A 254 10.02 -11.19 21.30
N LEU A 255 9.57 -10.03 21.79
CA LEU A 255 8.90 -9.01 21.02
C LEU A 255 9.83 -7.84 20.76
N LEU A 256 10.20 -7.65 19.51
CA LEU A 256 11.05 -6.55 19.05
C LEU A 256 10.19 -5.51 18.34
N THR A 257 10.51 -4.23 18.48
CA THR A 257 9.78 -3.15 17.85
C THR A 257 10.70 -2.13 17.20
N ASP A 258 10.33 -1.67 16.01
CA ASP A 258 10.94 -0.54 15.32
C ASP A 258 9.82 0.37 14.80
N PHE A 259 9.34 1.27 15.68
CA PHE A 259 8.17 2.10 15.43
C PHE A 259 8.53 3.45 14.83
N GLY A 260 7.84 3.84 13.79
CA GLY A 260 7.98 5.12 13.10
C GLY A 260 7.74 5.01 11.60
N PHE A 261 7.91 6.13 10.91
CA PHE A 261 8.06 6.11 9.46
C PHE A 261 9.47 5.63 9.12
N LEU A 262 9.60 4.37 8.74
CA LEU A 262 10.86 3.78 8.36
C LEU A 262 11.17 4.11 6.91
N THR A 263 12.46 4.31 6.61
CA THR A 263 12.94 4.41 5.24
C THR A 263 12.78 3.08 4.51
N GLU A 264 12.78 3.09 3.19
CA GLU A 264 12.72 1.85 2.40
C GLU A 264 13.90 0.93 2.73
N GLY A 265 15.14 1.46 2.81
CA GLY A 265 16.31 0.66 3.19
C GLY A 265 16.16 0.02 4.57
N ARG A 266 15.56 0.72 5.54
CA ARG A 266 15.30 0.15 6.87
C ARG A 266 14.25 -0.97 6.81
N LEU A 267 13.19 -0.80 6.02
CA LEU A 267 12.18 -1.85 5.80
C LEU A 267 12.78 -3.04 5.06
N ASP A 268 13.61 -2.81 4.05
CA ASP A 268 14.32 -3.85 3.31
C ASP A 268 15.26 -4.64 4.24
N ALA A 269 15.97 -3.96 5.16
CA ALA A 269 16.80 -4.61 6.18
C ALA A 269 15.97 -5.52 7.11
N HIS A 270 14.78 -5.10 7.54
CA HIS A 270 13.88 -5.95 8.32
C HIS A 270 13.43 -7.18 7.53
N MET A 271 13.04 -7.01 6.25
CA MET A 271 12.65 -8.12 5.39
C MET A 271 13.81 -9.07 5.11
N ALA A 272 15.02 -8.55 4.89
CA ALA A 272 16.22 -9.40 4.71
C ALA A 272 16.53 -10.22 5.96
N ARG A 273 16.34 -9.67 7.17
CA ARG A 273 16.59 -10.32 8.46
C ARG A 273 15.45 -11.20 8.97
N ALA A 274 14.28 -11.16 8.33
CA ALA A 274 13.16 -12.03 8.66
C ALA A 274 13.33 -13.45 8.08
N ASP A 275 12.70 -14.41 8.72
CA ASP A 275 12.53 -15.78 8.24
C ASP A 275 11.11 -16.04 7.75
N ILE A 276 10.12 -15.39 8.40
CA ILE A 276 8.70 -15.55 8.14
C ILE A 276 8.07 -14.15 8.10
N MET A 277 7.28 -13.84 7.09
CA MET A 277 6.51 -12.60 7.01
C MET A 277 5.04 -12.87 7.24
N VAL A 278 4.37 -12.02 8.06
CA VAL A 278 3.01 -12.29 8.55
C VAL A 278 2.07 -11.18 8.13
N PHE A 279 0.99 -11.53 7.43
CA PHE A 279 -0.04 -10.64 6.92
C PHE A 279 -1.45 -11.09 7.36
N PRO A 280 -1.79 -10.99 8.65
CA PRO A 280 -3.03 -11.54 9.21
C PRO A 280 -4.20 -10.55 9.04
N TYR A 281 -4.34 -10.01 7.83
CA TYR A 281 -5.27 -8.92 7.58
C TYR A 281 -6.72 -9.39 7.67
N ARG A 282 -7.59 -8.57 8.26
CA ARG A 282 -9.03 -8.82 8.32
C ARG A 282 -9.71 -8.54 6.99
N HIS A 283 -9.23 -7.51 6.29
CA HIS A 283 -9.73 -7.06 4.99
C HIS A 283 -8.57 -6.55 4.15
N ILE A 284 -8.57 -6.83 2.87
CA ILE A 284 -7.59 -6.28 1.92
C ILE A 284 -8.04 -6.49 0.47
N ASP A 285 -7.92 -5.49 -0.37
CA ASP A 285 -8.07 -5.63 -1.82
C ASP A 285 -6.72 -5.93 -2.46
N SER A 286 -5.70 -5.10 -2.19
CA SER A 286 -4.33 -5.34 -2.60
C SER A 286 -3.36 -4.91 -1.48
N SER A 287 -2.16 -5.51 -1.42
CA SER A 287 -1.18 -5.22 -0.38
C SER A 287 0.21 -4.92 -0.96
N GLY A 288 0.54 -3.62 -1.04
CA GLY A 288 1.88 -3.20 -1.43
C GLY A 288 2.97 -3.78 -0.51
N ALA A 289 2.69 -3.98 0.79
CA ALA A 289 3.62 -4.62 1.72
C ALA A 289 3.88 -6.08 1.33
N PHE A 290 2.84 -6.87 1.02
CA PHE A 290 2.99 -8.23 0.56
C PHE A 290 3.77 -8.28 -0.77
N LEU A 291 3.39 -7.44 -1.73
CA LEU A 291 4.05 -7.39 -3.04
C LEU A 291 5.53 -6.99 -2.94
N SER A 292 5.88 -6.07 -2.03
CA SER A 292 7.28 -5.70 -1.81
C SER A 292 8.08 -6.80 -1.08
N ALA A 293 7.42 -7.72 -0.38
CA ALA A 293 8.06 -8.81 0.33
C ALA A 293 8.45 -10.00 -0.56
N LEU A 294 7.76 -10.20 -1.69
CA LEU A 294 7.91 -11.39 -2.54
C LEU A 294 9.36 -11.63 -3.00
N HIS A 295 10.08 -10.56 -3.38
CA HIS A 295 11.45 -10.69 -3.90
C HIS A 295 12.49 -11.15 -2.85
N HIS A 296 12.17 -11.08 -1.56
CA HIS A 296 13.04 -11.58 -0.50
C HIS A 296 13.06 -13.11 -0.40
N GLY A 297 12.08 -13.79 -1.01
CA GLY A 297 12.01 -15.26 -0.98
C GLY A 297 11.90 -15.81 0.44
N LYS A 298 11.14 -15.13 1.30
CA LYS A 298 10.88 -15.54 2.68
C LYS A 298 9.54 -16.25 2.77
N ALA A 299 9.42 -17.15 3.74
CA ALA A 299 8.14 -17.77 4.03
C ALA A 299 7.10 -16.75 4.43
N MET A 300 5.86 -16.94 3.97
CA MET A 300 4.77 -16.01 4.19
C MET A 300 3.55 -16.70 4.79
N VAL A 301 2.96 -16.08 5.79
CA VAL A 301 1.64 -16.45 6.31
C VAL A 301 0.69 -15.29 6.07
N THR A 302 -0.43 -15.55 5.43
CA THR A 302 -1.47 -14.56 5.15
C THR A 302 -2.81 -14.99 5.75
N SER A 303 -3.74 -14.06 5.87
CA SER A 303 -5.15 -14.45 5.97
C SER A 303 -5.65 -14.97 4.61
N ASP A 304 -6.90 -15.41 4.57
CA ASP A 304 -7.63 -15.77 3.34
C ASP A 304 -8.47 -14.59 2.78
N ALA A 305 -8.30 -13.38 3.31
CA ALA A 305 -9.06 -12.20 2.91
C ALA A 305 -8.59 -11.64 1.56
N GLY A 306 -9.54 -11.19 0.74
CA GLY A 306 -9.30 -10.44 -0.49
C GLY A 306 -8.31 -11.11 -1.44
N MET A 307 -7.28 -10.38 -1.88
CA MET A 307 -6.26 -10.91 -2.78
C MET A 307 -5.53 -12.16 -2.24
N PHE A 308 -5.41 -12.29 -0.92
CA PHE A 308 -4.72 -13.43 -0.32
C PHE A 308 -5.47 -14.75 -0.51
N GLY A 309 -6.81 -14.70 -0.57
CA GLY A 309 -7.63 -15.87 -0.88
C GLY A 309 -7.45 -16.39 -2.31
N GLN A 310 -6.90 -15.57 -3.21
CA GLN A 310 -6.67 -15.89 -4.62
C GLN A 310 -5.22 -16.30 -4.93
N LEU A 311 -4.32 -16.26 -3.94
CA LEU A 311 -2.93 -16.67 -4.14
C LEU A 311 -2.88 -18.16 -4.55
N PRO A 312 -2.01 -18.53 -5.51
CA PRO A 312 -1.74 -19.93 -5.81
C PRO A 312 -1.27 -20.70 -4.56
N ASP A 313 -1.54 -22.00 -4.53
CA ASP A 313 -1.06 -22.83 -3.44
C ASP A 313 0.47 -22.84 -3.38
N GLY A 314 1.00 -22.85 -2.16
CA GLY A 314 2.44 -22.80 -1.91
C GLY A 314 3.04 -21.39 -1.81
N VAL A 315 2.39 -20.35 -2.35
CA VAL A 315 2.91 -18.96 -2.26
C VAL A 315 2.88 -18.44 -0.82
N ALA A 316 1.84 -18.76 -0.07
CA ALA A 316 1.70 -18.45 1.35
C ALA A 316 0.90 -19.55 2.05
N ILE A 317 1.16 -19.76 3.35
CA ILE A 317 0.24 -20.55 4.18
C ILE A 317 -0.89 -19.62 4.59
N ARG A 318 -2.14 -20.01 4.25
CA ARG A 318 -3.33 -19.21 4.54
C ARG A 318 -3.98 -19.61 5.85
N ALA A 319 -4.36 -18.63 6.65
CA ALA A 319 -5.16 -18.78 7.86
C ALA A 319 -6.52 -18.11 7.68
N ALA A 320 -7.56 -18.61 8.31
CA ALA A 320 -8.87 -17.94 8.32
C ALA A 320 -8.76 -16.52 8.89
N ALA A 321 -9.30 -15.53 8.16
CA ALA A 321 -9.25 -14.12 8.57
C ALA A 321 -9.90 -13.89 9.94
N GLY A 322 -9.26 -13.09 10.78
CA GLY A 322 -9.77 -12.80 12.13
C GLY A 322 -9.59 -13.92 13.15
N ASN A 323 -8.91 -15.02 12.81
CA ASN A 323 -8.77 -16.21 13.63
C ASN A 323 -7.31 -16.42 14.09
N ALA A 324 -6.97 -16.01 15.32
CA ALA A 324 -5.63 -16.15 15.87
C ALA A 324 -5.18 -17.61 16.08
N PRO A 325 -6.03 -18.55 16.55
CA PRO A 325 -5.70 -19.98 16.56
C PRO A 325 -5.36 -20.56 15.19
N ALA A 326 -6.11 -20.20 14.13
CA ALA A 326 -5.77 -20.62 12.77
C ALA A 326 -4.44 -20.02 12.29
N LEU A 327 -4.16 -18.78 12.66
CA LEU A 327 -2.88 -18.14 12.38
C LEU A 327 -1.72 -18.84 13.10
N ALA A 328 -1.90 -19.22 14.38
CA ALA A 328 -0.91 -19.99 15.12
C ALA A 328 -0.63 -21.37 14.46
N ALA A 329 -1.68 -22.07 14.03
CA ALA A 329 -1.54 -23.34 13.31
C ALA A 329 -0.79 -23.19 11.98
N ALA A 330 -1.03 -22.09 11.24
CA ALA A 330 -0.33 -21.78 10.00
C ALA A 330 1.16 -21.41 10.22
N LEU A 331 1.49 -20.75 11.33
CA LEU A 331 2.86 -20.37 11.68
C LEU A 331 3.68 -21.56 12.19
N LEU A 332 3.06 -22.52 12.87
CA LEU A 332 3.74 -23.61 13.57
C LEU A 332 4.74 -24.39 12.69
N PRO A 333 4.39 -24.92 11.50
CA PRO A 333 5.33 -25.65 10.67
C PRO A 333 6.54 -24.79 10.23
N LEU A 334 6.30 -23.48 9.99
CA LEU A 334 7.36 -22.56 9.61
C LEU A 334 8.30 -22.25 10.78
N VAL A 335 7.80 -22.13 11.99
CA VAL A 335 8.62 -21.94 13.19
C VAL A 335 9.51 -23.17 13.44
N GLN A 336 8.99 -24.37 13.22
CA GLN A 336 9.69 -25.63 13.51
C GLN A 336 10.69 -26.06 12.44
N SER A 337 10.48 -25.71 11.17
CA SER A 337 11.27 -26.27 10.07
C SER A 337 11.86 -25.20 9.15
N ALA A 338 13.20 -25.15 9.09
CA ALA A 338 13.92 -24.31 8.14
C ALA A 338 13.69 -24.76 6.68
N ALA A 339 13.57 -26.07 6.44
CA ALA A 339 13.31 -26.61 5.10
C ALA A 339 11.94 -26.12 4.56
N ILE A 340 10.88 -26.19 5.37
CA ILE A 340 9.55 -25.70 4.98
C ILE A 340 9.61 -24.19 4.69
N ARG A 341 10.35 -23.40 5.49
CA ARG A 341 10.56 -21.97 5.22
C ARG A 341 11.23 -21.72 3.88
N GLN A 342 12.26 -22.49 3.56
CA GLN A 342 13.01 -22.34 2.30
C GLN A 342 12.16 -22.70 1.09
N ASP A 343 11.46 -23.83 1.13
CA ASP A 343 10.60 -24.29 0.04
C ASP A 343 9.46 -23.28 -0.24
N GLN A 344 8.79 -22.84 0.80
CA GLN A 344 7.70 -21.89 0.67
C GLN A 344 8.20 -20.49 0.26
N GLY A 345 9.36 -20.06 0.76
CA GLY A 345 10.00 -18.81 0.34
C GLY A 345 10.41 -18.82 -1.13
N ALA A 346 10.91 -19.96 -1.64
CA ALA A 346 11.22 -20.12 -3.05
C ALA A 346 9.96 -20.01 -3.93
N ALA A 347 8.84 -20.63 -3.52
CA ALA A 347 7.57 -20.52 -4.22
C ALA A 347 7.01 -19.08 -4.22
N ALA A 348 7.11 -18.36 -3.08
CA ALA A 348 6.72 -16.97 -2.98
C ALA A 348 7.53 -16.07 -3.93
N ARG A 349 8.84 -16.29 -4.01
CA ARG A 349 9.71 -15.56 -4.93
C ARG A 349 9.39 -15.85 -6.39
N ALA A 350 9.23 -17.12 -6.76
CA ALA A 350 8.87 -17.52 -8.12
C ALA A 350 7.55 -16.87 -8.56
N TYR A 351 6.56 -16.85 -7.68
CA TYR A 351 5.30 -16.13 -7.93
C TYR A 351 5.53 -14.63 -8.17
N GLY A 352 6.35 -13.98 -7.35
CA GLY A 352 6.68 -12.56 -7.56
C GLY A 352 7.41 -12.29 -8.87
N ASP A 353 8.31 -13.17 -9.28
CA ASP A 353 9.04 -13.05 -10.55
C ASP A 353 8.12 -13.25 -11.78
N ASP A 354 7.00 -13.99 -11.64
CA ASP A 354 6.00 -14.26 -12.69
C ASP A 354 4.88 -13.20 -12.76
N MET A 355 4.76 -12.30 -11.80
CA MET A 355 3.66 -11.30 -11.74
C MET A 355 3.69 -10.23 -12.85
N GLY A 356 4.64 -10.27 -13.78
CA GLY A 356 4.82 -9.26 -14.81
C GLY A 356 5.65 -8.07 -14.34
N SER A 357 5.89 -7.15 -15.26
CA SER A 357 6.76 -6.00 -15.05
C SER A 357 5.99 -4.68 -15.06
N TRP A 358 6.63 -3.63 -14.54
CA TRP A 358 6.10 -2.26 -14.66
C TRP A 358 5.96 -1.82 -16.13
N LYS A 359 6.77 -2.38 -17.03
CA LYS A 359 6.61 -2.18 -18.47
C LYS A 359 5.30 -2.77 -18.98
N ASP A 360 4.96 -3.99 -18.58
CA ASP A 360 3.71 -4.64 -18.99
C ASP A 360 2.50 -3.87 -18.46
N MET A 361 2.56 -3.40 -17.22
CA MET A 361 1.54 -2.54 -16.66
C MET A 361 1.42 -1.20 -17.42
N ALA A 362 2.55 -0.58 -17.79
CA ALA A 362 2.53 0.66 -18.57
C ALA A 362 1.93 0.45 -19.95
N VAL A 363 2.26 -0.64 -20.65
CA VAL A 363 1.66 -0.99 -21.94
C VAL A 363 0.14 -1.17 -21.81
N ALA A 364 -0.31 -1.93 -20.81
CA ALA A 364 -1.75 -2.11 -20.54
C ALA A 364 -2.43 -0.76 -20.25
N THR A 365 -1.82 0.10 -19.44
CA THR A 365 -2.34 1.43 -19.10
C THR A 365 -2.40 2.34 -20.33
N MET A 366 -1.37 2.33 -21.19
CA MET A 366 -1.38 3.09 -22.45
C MET A 366 -2.49 2.67 -23.41
N ASN A 367 -2.80 1.36 -23.49
CA ASN A 367 -3.91 0.88 -24.29
C ASN A 367 -5.27 1.39 -23.76
N ILE A 368 -5.42 1.45 -22.43
CA ILE A 368 -6.62 2.04 -21.80
C ILE A 368 -6.72 3.52 -22.14
N TYR A 369 -5.61 4.27 -22.06
CA TYR A 369 -5.58 5.69 -22.44
C TYR A 369 -6.01 5.90 -23.89
N GLN A 370 -5.49 5.11 -24.81
CA GLN A 370 -5.86 5.20 -26.24
C GLN A 370 -7.36 4.93 -26.45
N THR A 371 -7.91 3.91 -25.74
CA THR A 371 -9.34 3.58 -25.81
C THR A 371 -10.19 4.75 -25.31
N VAL A 372 -9.82 5.36 -24.18
CA VAL A 372 -10.54 6.50 -23.59
C VAL A 372 -10.49 7.71 -24.53
N LEU A 373 -9.32 8.01 -25.09
CA LEU A 373 -9.15 9.16 -26.01
C LEU A 373 -9.94 8.96 -27.30
N ALA A 374 -9.93 7.75 -27.88
CA ALA A 374 -10.71 7.43 -29.07
C ALA A 374 -12.23 7.56 -28.84
N ALA A 375 -12.72 7.24 -27.64
CA ALA A 375 -14.14 7.39 -27.29
C ALA A 375 -14.56 8.87 -27.09
N ARG A 376 -13.61 9.79 -26.98
CA ARG A 376 -13.86 11.25 -26.81
C ARG A 376 -13.66 12.06 -28.09
N ALA A 377 -12.97 11.50 -29.08
CA ALA A 377 -12.76 12.11 -30.40
C ALA A 377 -14.02 12.03 -31.27
#